data_2553633521e4ab20727f67011cb79439
#
_entry.id   2553633521e4ab20727f67011cb79439
#
_cell.length_a   1.000
_cell.length_b   1.000
_cell.length_c   1.000
_cell.angle_alpha   90.00
_cell.angle_beta   90.00
_cell.angle_gamma   90.00
#
_symmetry.space_group_name_H-M   'P 1'
#
loop_
_entity.id
_entity.type
_entity.pdbx_description
1 polymer ?
#
loop_
_entity_poly.entity_id
_entity_poly.type
_entity_poly.pdbx_seq_one_letter_code
_entity_poly.pdbx_strand_id
1 'polypeptide(L)'
;MKLPAVIDNYIRASNAHDVMSILSCFSEDAVVRDEGETLRGKKAIEGWIANTIEKYKFQFKQLSVKEDEGEVVVSVEVSGTFPGSPVTLDYHFKIENEKILSLAID
;
A
#
# COMPACT_ATOMS: atom_id res chain seq x y z
N MET A 1 9.32 -11.72 -11.74
CA MET A 1 8.57 -10.59 -12.26
C MET A 1 9.06 -9.28 -11.65
N LYS A 2 9.16 -8.25 -12.46
CA LYS A 2 9.62 -6.94 -12.02
C LYS A 2 8.45 -6.11 -11.50
N LEU A 3 8.64 -5.40 -10.37
CA LEU A 3 7.62 -4.50 -9.84
C LEU A 3 7.35 -3.33 -10.79
N PRO A 4 6.08 -2.98 -11.02
CA PRO A 4 5.77 -1.69 -11.65
C PRO A 4 6.38 -0.55 -10.84
N ALA A 5 6.83 0.49 -11.55
CA ALA A 5 7.54 1.61 -10.90
C ALA A 5 6.72 2.25 -9.78
N VAL A 6 5.41 2.41 -9.97
CA VAL A 6 4.56 3.04 -8.96
C VAL A 6 4.48 2.22 -7.67
N ILE A 7 4.50 0.89 -7.78
CA ILE A 7 4.47 0.01 -6.60
C ILE A 7 5.81 0.08 -5.88
N ASP A 8 6.93 0.08 -6.63
CA ASP A 8 8.25 0.23 -6.03
C ASP A 8 8.34 1.56 -5.26
N ASN A 9 7.84 2.64 -5.86
CA ASN A 9 7.80 3.95 -5.21
C ASN A 9 6.92 3.94 -3.95
N TYR A 10 5.78 3.25 -4.02
CA TYR A 10 4.87 3.11 -2.87
C TYR A 10 5.58 2.42 -1.69
N ILE A 11 6.29 1.32 -1.96
CA ILE A 11 7.00 0.58 -0.92
C ILE A 11 8.14 1.41 -0.33
N ARG A 12 8.93 2.08 -1.17
CA ARG A 12 10.02 2.94 -0.69
C ARG A 12 9.52 4.11 0.14
N ALA A 13 8.48 4.78 -0.34
CA ALA A 13 7.89 5.91 0.38
C ALA A 13 7.27 5.46 1.70
N SER A 14 6.66 4.27 1.71
CA SER A 14 6.09 3.68 2.93
C SER A 14 7.18 3.43 3.97
N ASN A 15 8.31 2.87 3.54
CA ASN A 15 9.43 2.62 4.45
C ASN A 15 10.09 3.90 4.95
N ALA A 16 9.99 4.98 4.19
CA ALA A 16 10.47 6.30 4.62
C ALA A 16 9.45 7.04 5.48
N HIS A 17 8.25 6.50 5.63
CA HIS A 17 7.11 7.14 6.31
C HIS A 17 6.81 8.53 5.75
N ASP A 18 6.95 8.67 4.43
CA ASP A 18 6.75 9.94 3.73
C ASP A 18 5.31 10.00 3.19
N VAL A 19 4.43 10.64 3.96
CA VAL A 19 2.99 10.70 3.66
C VAL A 19 2.73 11.23 2.25
N MET A 20 3.36 12.33 1.88
CA MET A 20 3.08 12.96 0.59
C MET A 20 3.58 12.12 -0.58
N SER A 21 4.74 11.48 -0.43
CA SER A 21 5.27 10.59 -1.47
C SER A 21 4.40 9.34 -1.63
N ILE A 22 3.91 8.78 -0.52
CA ILE A 22 2.97 7.65 -0.58
C ILE A 22 1.70 8.09 -1.30
N LEU A 23 1.13 9.22 -0.91
CA LEU A 23 -0.10 9.74 -1.48
C LEU A 23 0.02 10.00 -2.98
N SER A 24 1.18 10.48 -3.42
CA SER A 24 1.42 10.77 -4.83
C SER A 24 1.35 9.54 -5.74
N CYS A 25 1.45 8.34 -5.17
CA CYS A 25 1.32 7.10 -5.93
C CYS A 25 -0.13 6.78 -6.32
N PHE A 26 -1.10 7.41 -5.67
CA PHE A 26 -2.52 7.13 -5.88
C PHE A 26 -3.17 8.08 -6.88
N SER A 27 -4.15 7.56 -7.64
CA SER A 27 -4.95 8.41 -8.53
C SER A 27 -5.94 9.24 -7.69
N GLU A 28 -6.50 10.28 -8.31
CA GLU A 28 -7.47 11.15 -7.63
C GLU A 28 -8.69 10.38 -7.12
N ASP A 29 -9.12 9.36 -7.87
CA ASP A 29 -10.31 8.57 -7.56
C ASP A 29 -9.97 7.23 -6.89
N ALA A 30 -8.76 7.10 -6.36
CA ALA A 30 -8.30 5.83 -5.80
C ALA A 30 -9.17 5.36 -4.63
N VAL A 31 -9.21 4.04 -4.47
CA VAL A 31 -9.95 3.39 -3.38
C VAL A 31 -9.00 2.45 -2.65
N VAL A 32 -8.99 2.52 -1.33
CA VAL A 32 -8.21 1.61 -0.48
C VAL A 32 -9.16 0.83 0.40
N ARG A 33 -8.96 -0.48 0.49
CA ARG A 33 -9.69 -1.36 1.40
C ARG A 33 -8.71 -1.98 2.39
N ASP A 34 -8.90 -1.67 3.65
CA ASP A 34 -8.02 -2.15 4.72
C ASP A 34 -8.79 -2.24 6.03
N GLU A 35 -8.58 -3.32 6.75
CA GLU A 35 -9.19 -3.55 8.07
C GLU A 35 -10.72 -3.37 8.09
N GLY A 36 -11.37 -3.83 7.02
CA GLY A 36 -12.82 -3.74 6.91
C GLY A 36 -13.35 -2.37 6.51
N GLU A 37 -12.45 -1.41 6.29
CA GLU A 37 -12.83 -0.06 5.87
C GLU A 37 -12.59 0.15 4.38
N THR A 38 -13.37 1.05 3.80
CA THR A 38 -13.16 1.50 2.42
C THR A 38 -12.93 3.01 2.44
N LEU A 39 -11.78 3.42 1.89
CA LEU A 39 -11.38 4.82 1.85
C LEU A 39 -11.36 5.27 0.40
N ARG A 40 -12.12 6.32 0.09
CA ARG A 40 -12.28 6.80 -1.28
C ARG A 40 -11.73 8.20 -1.43
N GLY A 41 -10.87 8.37 -2.43
CA GLY A 41 -10.29 9.66 -2.77
C GLY A 41 -9.06 10.00 -1.95
N LYS A 42 -8.27 10.95 -2.45
CA LYS A 42 -6.97 11.27 -1.87
C LYS A 42 -7.04 11.77 -0.44
N LYS A 43 -8.06 12.55 -0.10
CA LYS A 43 -8.14 13.09 1.26
C LYS A 43 -8.34 11.99 2.31
N ALA A 44 -9.23 11.03 2.03
CA ALA A 44 -9.45 9.91 2.94
C ALA A 44 -8.21 9.03 3.01
N ILE A 45 -7.55 8.80 1.87
CA ILE A 45 -6.35 7.99 1.79
C ILE A 45 -5.20 8.65 2.56
N GLU A 46 -5.06 9.96 2.47
CA GLU A 46 -4.05 10.70 3.22
C GLU A 46 -4.21 10.47 4.73
N GLY A 47 -5.43 10.55 5.22
CA GLY A 47 -5.72 10.30 6.64
C GLY A 47 -5.36 8.88 7.05
N TRP A 48 -5.70 7.91 6.20
CA TRP A 48 -5.35 6.50 6.41
C TRP A 48 -3.83 6.30 6.47
N ILE A 49 -3.09 6.90 5.54
CA ILE A 49 -1.63 6.80 5.50
C ILE A 49 -1.03 7.34 6.80
N ALA A 50 -1.40 8.56 7.17
CA ALA A 50 -0.85 9.21 8.36
C ALA A 50 -1.17 8.42 9.62
N ASN A 51 -2.39 7.93 9.73
CA ASN A 51 -2.84 7.17 10.88
C ASN A 51 -2.11 5.82 11.02
N THR A 52 -1.91 5.10 9.90
CA THR A 52 -1.24 3.81 9.95
C THR A 52 0.24 3.95 10.27
N ILE A 53 0.90 5.00 9.77
CA ILE A 53 2.30 5.28 10.12
C ILE A 53 2.42 5.51 11.62
N GLU A 54 1.57 6.36 12.18
CA GLU A 54 1.63 6.69 13.60
C GLU A 54 1.30 5.48 14.47
N LYS A 55 0.28 4.73 14.09
CA LYS A 55 -0.22 3.61 14.87
C LYS A 55 0.71 2.41 14.85
N TYR A 56 1.28 2.08 13.70
CA TYR A 56 2.05 0.86 13.52
C TYR A 56 3.54 1.05 13.37
N LYS A 57 4.00 2.22 12.95
CA LYS A 57 5.42 2.51 12.69
C LYS A 57 6.04 1.41 11.84
N PHE A 58 5.33 1.05 10.76
CA PHE A 58 5.61 -0.13 9.97
C PHE A 58 6.88 -0.03 9.13
N GLN A 59 7.41 -1.22 8.79
CA GLN A 59 8.43 -1.40 7.76
C GLN A 59 7.97 -2.54 6.87
N PHE A 60 8.17 -2.40 5.58
CA PHE A 60 7.77 -3.39 4.58
C PHE A 60 8.98 -4.11 4.02
N LYS A 61 8.83 -5.44 3.89
CA LYS A 61 9.81 -6.26 3.18
C LYS A 61 9.05 -7.03 2.10
N GLN A 62 9.36 -6.76 0.84
CA GLN A 62 8.74 -7.46 -0.27
C GLN A 62 9.17 -8.92 -0.29
N LEU A 63 8.22 -9.84 -0.36
CA LEU A 63 8.48 -11.27 -0.41
C LEU A 63 8.28 -11.84 -1.80
N SER A 64 7.17 -11.51 -2.46
CA SER A 64 6.86 -12.02 -3.78
C SER A 64 5.94 -11.09 -4.53
N VAL A 65 5.92 -11.22 -5.85
CA VAL A 65 5.08 -10.44 -6.75
C VAL A 65 4.48 -11.39 -7.76
N LYS A 66 3.18 -11.28 -8.00
CA LYS A 66 2.53 -12.01 -9.09
C LYS A 66 1.48 -11.13 -9.74
N GLU A 67 1.19 -11.42 -11.00
CA GLU A 67 0.15 -10.74 -11.76
C GLU A 67 -1.02 -11.70 -11.93
N ASP A 68 -2.23 -11.22 -11.70
CA ASP A 68 -3.43 -12.04 -11.77
C ASP A 68 -4.60 -11.21 -12.25
N GLU A 69 -5.08 -11.47 -13.47
CA GLU A 69 -6.26 -10.81 -14.06
C GLU A 69 -6.25 -9.29 -13.96
N GLY A 70 -5.13 -8.68 -14.36
CA GLY A 70 -5.00 -7.22 -14.35
C GLY A 70 -4.68 -6.62 -12.99
N GLU A 71 -4.44 -7.47 -12.02
CA GLU A 71 -4.10 -7.05 -10.66
C GLU A 71 -2.67 -7.49 -10.36
N VAL A 72 -1.91 -6.66 -9.66
CA VAL A 72 -0.58 -7.03 -9.18
C VAL A 72 -0.69 -7.32 -7.70
N VAL A 73 -0.34 -8.54 -7.30
CA VAL A 73 -0.40 -8.96 -5.90
C VAL A 73 1.02 -9.04 -5.36
N VAL A 74 1.30 -8.27 -4.32
CA VAL A 74 2.59 -8.25 -3.66
C VAL A 74 2.43 -8.79 -2.24
N SER A 75 3.13 -9.87 -1.94
CA SER A 75 3.17 -10.38 -0.58
C SER A 75 4.25 -9.61 0.17
N VAL A 76 3.89 -9.01 1.28
CA VAL A 76 4.77 -8.12 2.05
C VAL A 76 4.82 -8.58 3.49
N GLU A 77 6.03 -8.68 4.02
CA GLU A 77 6.20 -8.86 5.47
C GLU A 77 6.16 -7.47 6.10
N VAL A 78 5.18 -7.25 6.95
CA VAL A 78 4.99 -5.97 7.65
C VAL A 78 5.42 -6.14 9.09
N SER A 79 6.41 -5.38 9.50
CA SER A 79 6.85 -5.34 10.90
C SER A 79 6.55 -3.96 11.48
N GLY A 80 6.46 -3.87 12.80
CA GLY A 80 6.19 -2.60 13.47
C GLY A 80 5.86 -2.79 14.93
N THR A 81 5.29 -1.74 15.53
CA THR A 81 4.97 -1.69 16.96
C THR A 81 3.55 -2.17 17.23
N PHE A 82 3.24 -3.39 16.81
CA PHE A 82 1.91 -3.96 17.04
C PHE A 82 2.02 -5.42 17.47
N PRO A 83 1.00 -5.94 18.20
CA PRO A 83 1.00 -7.35 18.60
C PRO A 83 0.98 -8.26 17.37
N GLY A 84 1.77 -9.31 17.39
CA GLY A 84 1.84 -10.27 16.29
C GLY A 84 2.83 -9.90 15.20
N SER A 85 3.53 -8.77 15.32
CA SER A 85 4.56 -8.38 14.37
C SER A 85 5.73 -9.38 14.35
N PRO A 86 6.28 -9.75 13.16
CA PRO A 86 5.81 -9.35 11.84
C PRO A 86 4.64 -10.18 11.34
N VAL A 87 3.88 -9.65 10.41
CA VAL A 87 2.80 -10.38 9.72
C VAL A 87 3.04 -10.31 8.22
N THR A 88 2.54 -11.31 7.49
CA THR A 88 2.60 -11.31 6.04
C THR A 88 1.22 -10.95 5.52
N LEU A 89 1.14 -9.92 4.68
CA LEU A 89 -0.10 -9.45 4.09
C LEU A 89 0.04 -9.45 2.57
N ASP A 90 -1.08 -9.62 1.89
CA ASP A 90 -1.14 -9.52 0.44
C ASP A 90 -1.73 -8.17 0.05
N TYR A 91 -0.97 -7.43 -0.74
CA TYR A 91 -1.36 -6.12 -1.26
C TYR A 91 -1.80 -6.29 -2.71
N HIS A 92 -3.08 -6.06 -2.98
CA HIS A 92 -3.68 -6.21 -4.30
C HIS A 92 -3.80 -4.84 -4.95
N PHE A 93 -2.99 -4.58 -5.95
CA PHE A 93 -2.93 -3.30 -6.64
C PHE A 93 -3.59 -3.37 -8.01
N LYS A 94 -4.42 -2.37 -8.32
CA LYS A 94 -4.85 -2.11 -9.70
C LYS A 94 -4.23 -0.77 -10.10
N ILE A 95 -3.55 -0.77 -11.25
CA ILE A 95 -2.80 0.40 -11.72
C ILE A 95 -3.39 0.88 -13.02
N GLU A 96 -3.56 2.20 -13.14
CA GLU A 96 -4.04 2.84 -14.35
C GLU A 96 -3.30 4.17 -14.51
N ASN A 97 -2.78 4.42 -15.69
CA ASN A 97 -2.02 5.65 -15.99
C ASN A 97 -0.88 5.89 -15.00
N GLU A 98 -0.15 4.81 -14.67
CA GLU A 98 1.02 4.84 -13.77
C GLU A 98 0.70 5.29 -12.35
N LYS A 99 -0.58 5.17 -11.96
CA LYS A 99 -1.03 5.48 -10.59
C LYS A 99 -1.80 4.29 -10.03
N ILE A 100 -1.85 4.19 -8.71
CA ILE A 100 -2.64 3.16 -8.05
C ILE A 100 -4.10 3.59 -8.09
N LEU A 101 -4.92 2.81 -8.80
CA LEU A 101 -6.36 3.06 -8.86
C LEU A 101 -7.08 2.42 -7.68
N SER A 102 -6.63 1.24 -7.26
CA SER A 102 -7.18 0.60 -6.07
C SER A 102 -6.12 -0.23 -5.36
N LEU A 103 -6.27 -0.35 -4.06
CA LEU A 103 -5.42 -1.17 -3.21
C LEU A 103 -6.31 -1.87 -2.19
N ALA A 104 -6.22 -3.19 -2.13
CA ALA A 104 -6.88 -3.98 -1.10
C ALA A 104 -5.80 -4.75 -0.35
N ILE A 105 -5.88 -4.75 0.97
CA ILE A 105 -4.90 -5.40 1.84
C ILE A 105 -5.60 -6.50 2.63
N ASP A 106 -5.07 -7.72 2.59
CA ASP A 106 -5.62 -8.83 3.35
C ASP A 106 -4.58 -9.83 3.88
#